data_51bab2c43ebf1eb0b3ab74a7d31b375c
#
_entry.id   51bab2c43ebf1eb0b3ab74a7d31b375c
#
_cell.length_a   1.000
_cell.length_b   1.000
_cell.length_c   1.000
_cell.angle_alpha   90.00
_cell.angle_beta   90.00
_cell.angle_gamma   90.00
#
_symmetry.space_group_name_H-M   'P 1'
#
loop_
_entity.id
_entity.type
_entity.pdbx_description
1 polymer ?
#
loop_
_entity_poly.entity_id
_entity_poly.type
_entity_poly.pdbx_seq_one_letter_code
_entity_poly.pdbx_strand_id
1 'polypeptide(L)'
;MAIREIRQSIGRSVFSRTSVQYIDSKSILTRASGFLSRYDFTLNPYSGCGFGCEYCYARFFAPSAKQRESWGQWVSAKRNARELMAKACRSGALKTGDAIYMSSVTDPYQPVEQRLGLTRAILEAMLECGVQPRLTIQTRSPIVTRDIDLLRRFDKVRVNFSIPTDSEDVRLRYEPHAPSIAVRLKAAAKVADAGVRIGISITPMLPIRDIEAFGIRLAGLNADGYSTQYLKPERSSFGAGSTSEVLKKAQEDAWGIREYSRARESLARVLGEGRKLYEGASGYAPIR
;
A
#
# COMPACT_ATOMS: atom_id res chain seq x y z
N MET A 1 9.11 -24.53 27.63
CA MET A 1 9.95 -23.42 28.15
C MET A 1 10.23 -22.33 27.11
N ALA A 2 10.46 -22.63 25.85
CA ALA A 2 10.84 -21.63 24.82
C ALA A 2 9.80 -20.52 24.53
N ILE A 3 8.51 -20.72 24.70
CA ILE A 3 7.45 -19.73 24.39
C ILE A 3 7.31 -18.64 25.48
N ARG A 4 7.79 -18.90 26.71
CA ARG A 4 7.76 -17.90 27.80
C ARG A 4 8.91 -16.89 27.72
N GLU A 5 10.06 -17.30 27.19
CA GLU A 5 11.25 -16.43 27.07
C GLU A 5 11.12 -15.42 25.93
N ILE A 6 10.36 -15.74 24.87
CA ILE A 6 10.07 -14.79 23.77
C ILE A 6 9.18 -13.62 24.26
N ARG A 7 8.44 -13.77 25.35
CA ARG A 7 7.61 -12.71 25.92
C ARG A 7 8.39 -11.61 26.66
N GLN A 8 9.62 -11.87 27.10
CA GLN A 8 10.40 -10.94 27.92
C GLN A 8 11.51 -10.19 27.17
N SER A 9 11.88 -10.58 25.95
CA SER A 9 13.00 -9.98 25.22
C SER A 9 12.60 -8.95 24.15
N ILE A 10 11.34 -8.54 24.04
CA ILE A 10 10.94 -7.44 23.14
C ILE A 10 11.16 -6.13 23.89
N GLY A 11 12.41 -5.88 24.26
CA GLY A 11 12.91 -4.57 24.61
C GLY A 11 12.71 -3.62 23.42
N ARG A 12 12.30 -2.39 23.71
CA ARG A 12 12.19 -1.30 22.71
C ARG A 12 13.45 -1.26 21.85
N SER A 13 13.40 -1.90 20.71
CA SER A 13 14.48 -1.78 19.73
C SER A 13 14.51 -0.34 19.24
N VAL A 14 15.68 0.28 19.27
CA VAL A 14 15.97 1.65 18.87
C VAL A 14 15.56 1.97 17.42
N PHE A 15 15.19 0.96 16.63
CA PHE A 15 14.81 1.07 15.21
C PHE A 15 13.31 1.26 14.94
N SER A 16 12.46 1.26 15.95
CA SER A 16 11.03 1.35 15.67
C SER A 16 10.33 2.22 16.72
N ARG A 17 9.91 3.41 16.31
CA ARG A 17 8.91 4.21 17.04
C ARG A 17 7.57 3.50 17.15
N THR A 18 7.44 2.36 16.49
CA THR A 18 6.21 1.62 16.34
C THR A 18 6.22 0.42 17.27
N SER A 19 5.28 0.37 18.20
CA SER A 19 5.04 -0.81 19.04
C SER A 19 4.43 -1.93 18.19
N VAL A 20 4.93 -3.15 18.37
CA VAL A 20 4.42 -4.32 17.67
C VAL A 20 3.78 -5.26 18.67
N GLN A 21 2.53 -5.63 18.42
CA GLN A 21 1.86 -6.71 19.14
C GLN A 21 1.48 -7.84 18.18
N TYR A 22 1.49 -9.05 18.67
CA TYR A 22 1.03 -10.22 17.93
C TYR A 22 -0.42 -10.53 18.27
N ILE A 23 -1.21 -10.80 17.24
CA ILE A 23 -2.61 -11.19 17.39
C ILE A 23 -2.88 -12.47 16.57
N ASP A 24 -3.84 -13.27 17.04
CA ASP A 24 -4.44 -14.32 16.24
C ASP A 24 -5.69 -13.77 15.57
N SER A 25 -5.74 -13.92 14.25
CA SER A 25 -6.91 -13.53 13.46
C SER A 25 -7.80 -14.73 13.19
N LYS A 26 -9.10 -14.49 13.00
CA LYS A 26 -10.05 -15.54 12.59
C LYS A 26 -9.99 -15.82 11.08
N SER A 27 -9.62 -14.82 10.30
CA SER A 27 -9.48 -14.90 8.84
C SER A 27 -8.38 -13.96 8.36
N ILE A 28 -7.73 -14.32 7.26
CA ILE A 28 -6.79 -13.45 6.56
C ILE A 28 -7.43 -12.77 5.34
N LEU A 29 -8.52 -13.33 4.81
CA LEU A 29 -9.29 -12.80 3.72
C LEU A 29 -10.55 -12.10 4.25
N THR A 30 -10.86 -10.95 3.69
CA THR A 30 -12.11 -10.21 3.93
C THR A 30 -12.79 -9.97 2.59
N ARG A 31 -14.10 -10.20 2.48
CA ARG A 31 -14.85 -9.86 1.27
C ARG A 31 -14.66 -8.39 0.94
N ALA A 32 -14.27 -8.10 -0.29
CA ALA A 32 -14.07 -6.74 -0.75
C ALA A 32 -15.42 -6.01 -0.89
N SER A 33 -15.42 -4.72 -0.59
CA SER A 33 -16.61 -3.86 -0.65
C SER A 33 -16.24 -2.41 -0.97
N GLY A 34 -17.23 -1.57 -1.20
CA GLY A 34 -17.06 -0.14 -1.42
C GLY A 34 -16.11 0.16 -2.58
N PHE A 35 -15.06 0.92 -2.32
CA PHE A 35 -14.07 1.33 -3.32
C PHE A 35 -13.38 0.15 -4.03
N LEU A 36 -13.26 -1.00 -3.37
CA LEU A 36 -12.62 -2.21 -3.86
C LEU A 36 -13.61 -3.32 -4.25
N SER A 37 -14.90 -3.00 -4.44
CA SER A 37 -15.96 -3.98 -4.77
C SER A 37 -15.72 -4.80 -6.04
N ARG A 38 -14.75 -4.40 -6.88
CA ARG A 38 -14.33 -5.15 -8.08
C ARG A 38 -13.37 -6.30 -7.78
N TYR A 39 -12.88 -6.41 -6.54
CA TYR A 39 -12.11 -7.53 -6.03
C TYR A 39 -13.02 -8.51 -5.30
N ASP A 40 -12.62 -9.76 -5.24
CA ASP A 40 -13.32 -10.76 -4.42
C ASP A 40 -12.94 -10.61 -2.95
N PHE A 41 -11.66 -10.30 -2.70
CA PHE A 41 -11.12 -10.19 -1.35
C PHE A 41 -10.15 -9.03 -1.18
N THR A 42 -10.09 -8.52 0.04
CA THR A 42 -8.95 -7.77 0.56
C THR A 42 -8.14 -8.65 1.52
N LEU A 43 -6.83 -8.42 1.57
CA LEU A 43 -5.89 -9.13 2.42
C LEU A 43 -4.99 -8.13 3.14
N ASN A 44 -4.92 -8.20 4.46
CA ASN A 44 -4.07 -7.35 5.28
C ASN A 44 -3.30 -8.19 6.30
N PRO A 45 -1.98 -8.37 6.15
CA PRO A 45 -1.14 -9.13 7.10
C PRO A 45 -1.07 -8.47 8.47
N TYR A 46 -1.27 -7.16 8.48
CA TYR A 46 -1.16 -6.29 9.65
C TYR A 46 -2.44 -5.48 9.86
N SER A 47 -2.60 -4.93 11.06
CA SER A 47 -3.46 -3.80 11.37
C SER A 47 -2.58 -2.67 11.91
N GLY A 48 -2.84 -1.42 11.52
CA GLY A 48 -1.90 -0.32 11.75
C GLY A 48 -0.75 -0.31 10.74
N CYS A 49 0.02 0.79 10.70
CA CYS A 49 1.10 0.96 9.72
C CYS A 49 2.18 1.91 10.26
N GLY A 50 3.44 1.42 10.37
CA GLY A 50 4.56 2.17 10.90
C GLY A 50 5.00 3.36 10.03
N PHE A 51 4.53 3.48 8.79
CA PHE A 51 4.79 4.65 7.96
C PHE A 51 4.03 5.89 8.45
N GLY A 52 2.88 5.74 9.10
CA GLY A 52 2.17 6.81 9.77
C GLY A 52 1.85 8.02 8.89
N CYS A 53 1.59 7.81 7.58
CA CYS A 53 1.27 8.91 6.67
C CYS A 53 0.10 9.73 7.22
N GLU A 54 0.23 11.06 7.20
CA GLU A 54 -0.71 11.95 7.88
C GLU A 54 -2.10 11.96 7.23
N TYR A 55 -2.15 11.82 5.91
CA TYR A 55 -3.40 11.74 5.15
C TYR A 55 -4.04 10.34 5.13
N CYS A 56 -3.43 9.36 5.83
CA CYS A 56 -3.83 7.96 5.68
C CYS A 56 -5.26 7.71 6.19
N TYR A 57 -6.16 7.37 5.28
CA TYR A 57 -7.53 7.02 5.63
C TYR A 57 -7.64 5.76 6.49
N ALA A 58 -6.63 4.87 6.42
CA ALA A 58 -6.64 3.62 7.16
C ALA A 58 -6.70 3.82 8.69
N ARG A 59 -6.29 5.00 9.19
CA ARG A 59 -6.45 5.37 10.61
C ARG A 59 -7.89 5.30 11.11
N PHE A 60 -8.87 5.56 10.23
CA PHE A 60 -10.29 5.52 10.59
C PHE A 60 -10.84 4.10 10.80
N PHE A 61 -10.07 3.08 10.36
CA PHE A 61 -10.33 1.66 10.62
C PHE A 61 -9.58 1.12 11.83
N ALA A 62 -8.87 1.99 12.57
CA ALA A 62 -8.22 1.60 13.81
C ALA A 62 -9.25 1.12 14.86
N PRO A 63 -8.95 0.05 15.62
CA PRO A 63 -9.90 -0.57 16.55
C PRO A 63 -10.41 0.37 17.67
N SER A 64 -9.65 1.41 18.02
CA SER A 64 -9.99 2.35 19.07
C SER A 64 -9.62 3.78 18.74
N ALA A 65 -10.23 4.76 19.42
CA ALA A 65 -9.88 6.17 19.30
C ALA A 65 -8.39 6.41 19.61
N LYS A 66 -7.87 5.82 20.67
CA LYS A 66 -6.45 5.91 21.06
C LYS A 66 -5.52 5.44 19.94
N GLN A 67 -5.84 4.33 19.27
CA GLN A 67 -5.04 3.83 18.15
C GLN A 67 -5.18 4.70 16.90
N ARG A 68 -6.31 5.36 16.70
CA ARG A 68 -6.51 6.34 15.63
C ARG A 68 -5.63 7.57 15.83
N GLU A 69 -5.59 8.11 17.05
CA GLU A 69 -4.78 9.27 17.41
C GLU A 69 -3.28 8.97 17.35
N SER A 70 -2.88 7.76 17.77
CA SER A 70 -1.49 7.28 17.71
C SER A 70 -1.14 6.57 16.40
N TRP A 71 -1.78 6.93 15.28
CA TRP A 71 -1.50 6.34 13.98
C TRP A 71 -0.02 6.49 13.61
N GLY A 72 0.61 5.38 13.19
CA GLY A 72 2.05 5.31 12.92
C GLY A 72 2.88 4.75 14.09
N GLN A 73 2.31 4.68 15.30
CA GLN A 73 3.04 4.29 16.51
C GLN A 73 2.75 2.84 16.95
N TRP A 74 1.87 2.13 16.26
CA TRP A 74 1.48 0.76 16.58
C TRP A 74 1.24 -0.08 15.34
N VAL A 75 1.50 -1.37 15.47
CA VAL A 75 1.19 -2.41 14.49
C VAL A 75 0.75 -3.67 15.23
N SER A 76 -0.36 -4.25 14.79
CA SER A 76 -0.78 -5.59 15.19
C SER A 76 -0.44 -6.57 14.07
N ALA A 77 0.45 -7.51 14.32
CA ALA A 77 0.90 -8.52 13.38
C ALA A 77 0.07 -9.81 13.55
N LYS A 78 -0.56 -10.27 12.48
CA LYS A 78 -1.37 -11.50 12.46
C LYS A 78 -0.44 -12.72 12.41
N ARG A 79 0.02 -13.20 13.56
CA ARG A 79 1.05 -14.25 13.64
C ARG A 79 0.66 -15.56 12.95
N ASN A 80 -0.66 -15.85 12.86
CA ASN A 80 -1.22 -17.02 12.20
C ASN A 80 -1.61 -16.78 10.72
N ALA A 81 -1.07 -15.74 10.08
CA ALA A 81 -1.44 -15.34 8.74
C ALA A 81 -1.16 -16.42 7.68
N ARG A 82 0.01 -17.10 7.78
CA ARG A 82 0.40 -18.20 6.89
C ARG A 82 -0.58 -19.38 6.98
N GLU A 83 -0.87 -19.82 8.21
CA GLU A 83 -1.78 -20.95 8.48
C GLU A 83 -3.20 -20.65 7.98
N LEU A 84 -3.68 -19.41 8.19
CA LEU A 84 -4.98 -18.97 7.71
C LEU A 84 -5.04 -18.95 6.19
N MET A 85 -3.97 -18.51 5.52
CA MET A 85 -3.89 -18.53 4.06
C MET A 85 -3.87 -19.96 3.53
N ALA A 86 -3.03 -20.82 4.06
CA ALA A 86 -2.99 -22.23 3.69
C ALA A 86 -4.34 -22.94 3.94
N LYS A 87 -5.05 -22.59 5.02
CA LYS A 87 -6.42 -23.08 5.27
C LYS A 87 -7.40 -22.58 4.22
N ALA A 88 -7.36 -21.29 3.86
CA ALA A 88 -8.25 -20.71 2.84
C ALA A 88 -8.06 -21.38 1.47
N CYS A 89 -6.81 -21.65 1.08
CA CYS A 89 -6.49 -22.36 -0.15
C CYS A 89 -7.04 -23.81 -0.12
N ARG A 90 -6.71 -24.58 0.92
CA ARG A 90 -7.12 -25.99 1.03
C ARG A 90 -8.64 -26.18 1.13
N SER A 91 -9.34 -25.25 1.77
CA SER A 91 -10.82 -25.31 1.88
C SER A 91 -11.58 -24.84 0.65
N GLY A 92 -10.87 -24.31 -0.36
CA GLY A 92 -11.49 -23.70 -1.54
C GLY A 92 -12.16 -22.34 -1.26
N ALA A 93 -11.90 -21.74 -0.10
CA ALA A 93 -12.35 -20.39 0.21
C ALA A 93 -11.61 -19.34 -0.64
N LEU A 94 -10.38 -19.65 -1.05
CA LEU A 94 -9.63 -18.93 -2.07
C LEU A 94 -9.39 -19.87 -3.27
N LYS A 95 -9.68 -19.38 -4.48
CA LYS A 95 -9.56 -20.13 -5.72
C LYS A 95 -8.63 -19.44 -6.70
N THR A 96 -8.07 -20.19 -7.62
CA THR A 96 -7.35 -19.64 -8.77
C THR A 96 -8.29 -18.74 -9.57
N GLY A 97 -7.81 -17.53 -9.92
CA GLY A 97 -8.57 -16.52 -10.63
C GLY A 97 -9.32 -15.52 -9.74
N ASP A 98 -9.52 -15.81 -8.44
CA ASP A 98 -10.07 -14.81 -7.50
C ASP A 98 -9.19 -13.55 -7.48
N ALA A 99 -9.81 -12.38 -7.44
CA ALA A 99 -9.10 -11.12 -7.38
C ALA A 99 -8.84 -10.70 -5.92
N ILE A 100 -7.57 -10.54 -5.57
CA ILE A 100 -7.15 -10.09 -4.24
C ILE A 100 -6.49 -8.71 -4.32
N TYR A 101 -6.94 -7.78 -3.46
CA TYR A 101 -6.22 -6.55 -3.18
C TYR A 101 -5.50 -6.67 -1.84
N MET A 102 -4.17 -6.76 -1.88
CA MET A 102 -3.34 -6.81 -0.68
C MET A 102 -3.03 -5.40 -0.22
N SER A 103 -3.41 -5.13 1.02
CA SER A 103 -3.17 -3.89 1.76
C SER A 103 -4.07 -2.71 1.41
N SER A 104 -5.33 -2.90 1.76
CA SER A 104 -6.34 -1.83 1.74
C SER A 104 -6.24 -0.88 2.94
N VAL A 105 -5.78 -1.34 4.11
CA VAL A 105 -5.75 -0.55 5.37
C VAL A 105 -4.41 -0.62 6.13
N THR A 106 -3.35 -1.04 5.46
CA THR A 106 -1.98 -1.10 6.00
C THR A 106 -1.00 -1.00 4.83
N ASP A 107 0.31 -1.17 5.07
CA ASP A 107 1.29 -1.47 4.03
C ASP A 107 1.88 -2.87 4.31
N PRO A 108 1.86 -3.81 3.35
CA PRO A 108 2.30 -5.19 3.57
C PRO A 108 3.81 -5.29 3.72
N TYR A 109 4.53 -4.28 3.26
CA TYR A 109 5.98 -4.17 3.35
C TYR A 109 6.44 -3.02 4.25
N GLN A 110 5.62 -2.63 5.23
CA GLN A 110 6.03 -1.67 6.25
C GLN A 110 7.27 -2.15 7.02
N PRO A 111 8.00 -1.29 7.76
CA PRO A 111 9.31 -1.64 8.33
C PRO A 111 9.36 -2.94 9.13
N VAL A 112 8.30 -3.28 9.86
CA VAL A 112 8.25 -4.52 10.67
C VAL A 112 8.29 -5.79 9.82
N GLU A 113 7.83 -5.73 8.57
CA GLU A 113 7.83 -6.86 7.62
C GLU A 113 9.25 -7.38 7.34
N GLN A 114 10.26 -6.49 7.40
CA GLN A 114 11.65 -6.92 7.20
C GLN A 114 12.08 -8.01 8.19
N ARG A 115 11.55 -7.97 9.41
CA ARG A 115 11.85 -8.94 10.48
C ARG A 115 10.84 -10.07 10.57
N LEU A 116 9.54 -9.75 10.36
CA LEU A 116 8.47 -10.70 10.60
C LEU A 116 8.19 -11.62 9.40
N GLY A 117 8.39 -11.14 8.18
CA GLY A 117 8.21 -11.94 6.96
C GLY A 117 6.79 -12.44 6.72
N LEU A 118 5.75 -11.83 7.32
CA LEU A 118 4.38 -12.32 7.22
C LEU A 118 3.82 -12.22 5.81
N THR A 119 4.13 -11.14 5.09
CA THR A 119 3.73 -10.98 3.69
C THR A 119 4.37 -12.05 2.83
N ARG A 120 5.67 -12.28 3.00
CA ARG A 120 6.39 -13.36 2.29
C ARG A 120 5.77 -14.72 2.60
N ALA A 121 5.52 -15.03 3.87
CA ALA A 121 4.93 -16.30 4.29
C ALA A 121 3.52 -16.54 3.71
N ILE A 122 2.73 -15.48 3.53
CA ILE A 122 1.41 -15.56 2.86
C ILE A 122 1.57 -15.88 1.36
N LEU A 123 2.51 -15.22 0.67
CA LEU A 123 2.79 -15.48 -0.74
C LEU A 123 3.28 -16.91 -0.96
N GLU A 124 4.19 -17.39 -0.11
CA GLU A 124 4.65 -18.77 -0.10
C GLU A 124 3.50 -19.76 0.07
N ALA A 125 2.61 -19.53 1.05
CA ALA A 125 1.47 -20.42 1.30
C ALA A 125 0.51 -20.52 0.10
N MET A 126 0.27 -19.42 -0.64
CA MET A 126 -0.53 -19.46 -1.88
C MET A 126 0.15 -20.34 -2.95
N LEU A 127 1.45 -20.14 -3.17
CA LEU A 127 2.21 -20.86 -4.18
C LEU A 127 2.37 -22.35 -3.84
N GLU A 128 2.59 -22.68 -2.57
CA GLU A 128 2.68 -24.07 -2.09
C GLU A 128 1.36 -24.84 -2.27
N CYS A 129 0.23 -24.15 -2.13
CA CYS A 129 -1.09 -24.74 -2.36
C CYS A 129 -1.49 -24.77 -3.84
N GLY A 130 -0.67 -24.22 -4.76
CA GLY A 130 -0.97 -24.17 -6.19
C GLY A 130 -2.07 -23.18 -6.57
N VAL A 131 -2.46 -22.25 -5.68
CA VAL A 131 -3.53 -21.27 -5.95
C VAL A 131 -2.94 -20.04 -6.62
N GLN A 132 -3.49 -19.67 -7.77
CA GLN A 132 -3.05 -18.53 -8.60
C GLN A 132 -4.15 -17.44 -8.64
N PRO A 133 -4.23 -16.55 -7.63
CA PRO A 133 -5.16 -15.44 -7.66
C PRO A 133 -4.66 -14.33 -8.60
N ARG A 134 -5.56 -13.44 -9.00
CA ARG A 134 -5.22 -12.15 -9.62
C ARG A 134 -4.83 -11.18 -8.50
N LEU A 135 -3.53 -11.10 -8.19
CA LEU A 135 -3.03 -10.42 -7.00
C LEU A 135 -2.57 -8.99 -7.32
N THR A 136 -3.16 -8.02 -6.66
CA THR A 136 -2.67 -6.62 -6.66
C THR A 136 -2.14 -6.28 -5.27
N ILE A 137 -0.90 -5.85 -5.19
CA ILE A 137 -0.22 -5.47 -3.94
C ILE A 137 0.00 -3.96 -3.96
N GLN A 138 -0.44 -3.25 -2.94
CA GLN A 138 -0.22 -1.81 -2.79
C GLN A 138 0.86 -1.56 -1.75
N THR A 139 1.94 -0.85 -2.11
CA THR A 139 3.03 -0.54 -1.17
C THR A 139 3.75 0.76 -1.55
N ARG A 140 4.49 1.33 -0.60
CA ARG A 140 5.50 2.39 -0.81
C ARG A 140 6.90 1.92 -0.43
N SER A 141 7.04 0.65 -0.09
CA SER A 141 8.25 0.11 0.50
C SER A 141 9.16 -0.55 -0.53
N PRO A 142 10.47 -0.29 -0.46
CA PRO A 142 11.46 -1.02 -1.26
C PRO A 142 11.61 -2.49 -0.81
N ILE A 143 11.11 -2.87 0.37
CA ILE A 143 11.20 -4.24 0.91
C ILE A 143 10.52 -5.25 -0.03
N VAL A 144 9.53 -4.82 -0.84
CA VAL A 144 8.89 -5.67 -1.84
C VAL A 144 9.88 -6.31 -2.81
N THR A 145 11.03 -5.68 -3.06
CA THR A 145 12.08 -6.23 -3.93
C THR A 145 12.74 -7.49 -3.40
N ARG A 146 12.59 -7.78 -2.08
CA ARG A 146 13.02 -9.04 -1.45
C ARG A 146 12.25 -10.23 -2.03
N ASP A 147 10.98 -10.03 -2.35
CA ASP A 147 10.05 -11.09 -2.69
C ASP A 147 9.81 -11.21 -4.21
N ILE A 148 10.67 -10.63 -5.04
CA ILE A 148 10.63 -10.74 -6.52
C ILE A 148 10.67 -12.21 -6.94
N ASP A 149 11.44 -13.05 -6.25
CA ASP A 149 11.54 -14.49 -6.50
C ASP A 149 10.18 -15.19 -6.41
N LEU A 150 9.33 -14.80 -5.47
CA LEU A 150 7.98 -15.31 -5.33
C LEU A 150 7.01 -14.64 -6.31
N LEU A 151 7.09 -13.31 -6.45
CA LEU A 151 6.17 -12.55 -7.31
C LEU A 151 6.21 -13.03 -8.76
N ARG A 152 7.40 -13.40 -9.28
CA ARG A 152 7.56 -13.96 -10.64
C ARG A 152 6.89 -15.32 -10.85
N ARG A 153 6.47 -16.00 -9.80
CA ARG A 153 5.82 -17.32 -9.86
C ARG A 153 4.30 -17.22 -9.91
N PHE A 154 3.73 -16.02 -9.73
CA PHE A 154 2.31 -15.79 -9.92
C PHE A 154 2.00 -15.48 -11.39
N ASP A 155 0.95 -16.12 -11.93
CA ASP A 155 0.51 -15.89 -13.30
C ASP A 155 0.02 -14.45 -13.51
N LYS A 156 -0.67 -13.90 -12.50
CA LYS A 156 -1.26 -12.56 -12.55
C LYS A 156 -0.99 -11.80 -11.26
N VAL A 157 0.14 -11.10 -11.20
CA VAL A 157 0.50 -10.22 -10.09
C VAL A 157 0.84 -8.82 -10.59
N ARG A 158 0.44 -7.80 -9.83
CA ARG A 158 0.85 -6.41 -10.04
C ARG A 158 1.21 -5.76 -8.71
N VAL A 159 2.34 -5.08 -8.67
CA VAL A 159 2.75 -4.25 -7.53
C VAL A 159 2.49 -2.78 -7.84
N ASN A 160 1.57 -2.16 -7.11
CA ASN A 160 1.31 -0.74 -7.19
C ASN A 160 2.20 0.01 -6.22
N PHE A 161 3.03 0.90 -6.73
CA PHE A 161 3.89 1.77 -5.92
C PHE A 161 3.21 3.11 -5.63
N SER A 162 3.10 3.47 -4.34
CA SER A 162 2.63 4.80 -3.93
C SER A 162 3.74 5.83 -4.05
N ILE A 163 3.58 6.78 -4.99
CA ILE A 163 4.52 7.88 -5.25
C ILE A 163 3.69 9.16 -5.41
N PRO A 164 3.23 9.79 -4.31
CA PRO A 164 2.23 10.87 -4.34
C PRO A 164 2.76 12.25 -4.73
N THR A 165 4.08 12.44 -4.77
CA THR A 165 4.76 13.71 -5.05
C THR A 165 6.16 13.45 -5.63
N ASP A 166 6.74 14.46 -6.24
CA ASP A 166 8.14 14.47 -6.70
C ASP A 166 9.11 15.14 -5.71
N SER A 167 8.58 15.78 -4.65
CA SER A 167 9.32 16.62 -3.71
C SER A 167 9.59 15.91 -2.37
N GLU A 168 10.85 15.80 -1.97
CA GLU A 168 11.23 15.25 -0.67
C GLU A 168 10.73 16.10 0.50
N ASP A 169 10.65 17.43 0.35
CA ASP A 169 10.11 18.31 1.39
C ASP A 169 8.62 18.02 1.63
N VAL A 170 7.86 17.88 0.53
CA VAL A 170 6.45 17.48 0.60
C VAL A 170 6.33 16.09 1.19
N ARG A 171 7.17 15.13 0.74
CA ARG A 171 7.16 13.79 1.32
C ARG A 171 7.43 13.83 2.83
N LEU A 172 8.45 14.56 3.29
CA LEU A 172 8.75 14.68 4.72
C LEU A 172 7.59 15.28 5.51
N ARG A 173 6.89 16.26 4.92
CA ARG A 173 5.75 16.93 5.54
C ARG A 173 4.52 16.05 5.70
N TYR A 174 4.25 15.15 4.72
CA TYR A 174 3.03 14.32 4.69
C TYR A 174 3.27 12.84 4.97
N GLU A 175 4.47 12.35 4.73
CA GLU A 175 4.88 10.95 4.89
C GLU A 175 6.23 10.86 5.63
N PRO A 176 6.34 11.38 6.86
CA PRO A 176 7.63 11.60 7.53
C PRO A 176 8.48 10.34 7.70
N HIS A 177 7.83 9.17 7.80
CA HIS A 177 8.50 7.89 8.04
C HIS A 177 8.53 6.95 6.83
N ALA A 178 8.05 7.42 5.68
CA ALA A 178 8.06 6.63 4.47
C ALA A 178 9.43 6.75 3.74
N PRO A 179 9.80 5.75 2.93
CA PRO A 179 11.03 5.81 2.14
C PRO A 179 11.06 7.02 1.22
N SER A 180 12.25 7.49 0.87
CA SER A 180 12.41 8.59 -0.09
C SER A 180 11.81 8.26 -1.45
N ILE A 181 11.47 9.29 -2.21
CA ILE A 181 10.88 9.13 -3.55
C ILE A 181 11.85 8.40 -4.47
N ALA A 182 13.13 8.74 -4.41
CA ALA A 182 14.17 8.08 -5.20
C ALA A 182 14.27 6.58 -4.92
N VAL A 183 14.15 6.18 -3.64
CA VAL A 183 14.17 4.77 -3.23
C VAL A 183 12.94 4.02 -3.76
N ARG A 184 11.75 4.67 -3.73
CA ARG A 184 10.51 4.07 -4.28
C ARG A 184 10.59 3.89 -5.79
N LEU A 185 11.08 4.89 -6.52
CA LEU A 185 11.27 4.82 -7.97
C LEU A 185 12.27 3.71 -8.34
N LYS A 186 13.40 3.62 -7.62
CA LYS A 186 14.38 2.55 -7.82
C LYS A 186 13.79 1.17 -7.55
N ALA A 187 12.97 1.03 -6.52
CA ALA A 187 12.31 -0.24 -6.21
C ALA A 187 11.29 -0.61 -7.30
N ALA A 188 10.51 0.37 -7.80
CA ALA A 188 9.56 0.14 -8.89
C ALA A 188 10.28 -0.31 -10.17
N ALA A 189 11.37 0.36 -10.56
CA ALA A 189 12.19 -0.04 -11.69
C ALA A 189 12.72 -1.48 -11.52
N LYS A 190 13.30 -1.81 -10.34
CA LYS A 190 13.82 -3.16 -10.06
C LYS A 190 12.74 -4.26 -10.17
N VAL A 191 11.51 -3.97 -9.74
CA VAL A 191 10.39 -4.93 -9.84
C VAL A 191 9.96 -5.09 -11.30
N ALA A 192 9.87 -3.98 -12.06
CA ALA A 192 9.55 -3.99 -13.49
C ALA A 192 10.61 -4.73 -14.31
N ASP A 193 11.90 -4.44 -14.08
CA ASP A 193 13.04 -5.08 -14.77
C ASP A 193 13.09 -6.61 -14.53
N ALA A 194 12.54 -7.05 -13.39
CA ALA A 194 12.39 -8.47 -13.08
C ALA A 194 11.20 -9.14 -13.80
N GLY A 195 10.46 -8.41 -14.65
CA GLY A 195 9.30 -8.91 -15.39
C GLY A 195 7.99 -8.95 -14.57
N VAL A 196 7.96 -8.36 -13.37
CA VAL A 196 6.73 -8.24 -12.57
C VAL A 196 6.00 -6.95 -12.97
N ARG A 197 4.71 -7.07 -13.28
CA ARG A 197 3.88 -5.91 -13.64
C ARG A 197 3.80 -4.90 -12.49
N ILE A 198 3.91 -3.63 -12.82
CA ILE A 198 3.79 -2.54 -11.85
C ILE A 198 2.67 -1.57 -12.21
N GLY A 199 2.13 -0.90 -11.20
CA GLY A 199 1.27 0.26 -11.32
C GLY A 199 1.81 1.40 -10.47
N ILE A 200 1.52 2.64 -10.83
CA ILE A 200 1.90 3.82 -10.05
C ILE A 200 0.65 4.47 -9.46
N SER A 201 0.65 4.60 -8.14
CA SER A 201 -0.41 5.24 -7.38
C SER A 201 0.06 6.61 -6.88
N ILE A 202 -0.44 7.67 -7.49
CA ILE A 202 -0.23 9.07 -7.11
C ILE A 202 -1.44 9.49 -6.27
N THR A 203 -1.64 8.80 -5.11
CA THR A 203 -2.89 8.88 -4.35
C THR A 203 -2.65 8.98 -2.83
N PRO A 204 -3.16 10.06 -2.18
CA PRO A 204 -3.64 11.26 -2.84
C PRO A 204 -2.50 11.95 -3.58
N MET A 205 -2.80 12.66 -4.67
CA MET A 205 -1.80 13.51 -5.29
C MET A 205 -1.52 14.69 -4.35
N LEU A 206 -0.29 14.77 -3.89
CA LEU A 206 0.24 15.86 -3.05
C LEU A 206 0.86 16.94 -3.94
N PRO A 207 1.25 18.10 -3.40
CA PRO A 207 1.94 19.12 -4.15
C PRO A 207 3.10 18.56 -4.99
N ILE A 208 3.12 18.87 -6.27
CA ILE A 208 4.18 18.49 -7.22
C ILE A 208 4.91 19.75 -7.65
N ARG A 209 6.24 19.72 -7.61
CA ARG A 209 7.07 20.88 -7.95
C ARG A 209 7.34 20.99 -9.44
N ASP A 210 7.69 19.88 -10.07
CA ASP A 210 7.99 19.80 -11.49
C ASP A 210 7.20 18.63 -12.12
N ILE A 211 6.02 18.96 -12.60
CA ILE A 211 5.08 17.97 -13.15
C ILE A 211 5.63 17.29 -14.40
N GLU A 212 6.41 18.02 -15.21
CA GLU A 212 6.98 17.52 -16.46
C GLU A 212 8.10 16.51 -16.17
N ALA A 213 9.11 16.91 -15.37
CA ALA A 213 10.17 16.00 -14.97
C ALA A 213 9.64 14.80 -14.19
N PHE A 214 8.60 14.98 -13.36
CA PHE A 214 7.95 13.89 -12.66
C PHE A 214 7.27 12.92 -13.60
N GLY A 215 6.47 13.44 -14.55
CA GLY A 215 5.79 12.64 -15.56
C GLY A 215 6.75 11.83 -16.42
N ILE A 216 7.86 12.43 -16.88
CA ILE A 216 8.91 11.75 -17.65
C ILE A 216 9.51 10.59 -16.84
N ARG A 217 9.84 10.82 -15.56
CA ARG A 217 10.39 9.77 -14.69
C ARG A 217 9.40 8.62 -14.50
N LEU A 218 8.11 8.93 -14.29
CA LEU A 218 7.07 7.92 -14.14
C LEU A 218 6.84 7.14 -15.43
N ALA A 219 6.82 7.83 -16.59
CA ALA A 219 6.68 7.21 -17.91
C ALA A 219 7.80 6.19 -18.19
N GLY A 220 9.03 6.49 -17.75
CA GLY A 220 10.19 5.61 -17.90
C GLY A 220 10.08 4.28 -17.14
N LEU A 221 9.17 4.16 -16.19
CA LEU A 221 8.94 2.90 -15.45
C LEU A 221 8.10 1.88 -16.21
N ASN A 222 7.48 2.24 -17.34
CA ASN A 222 6.60 1.38 -18.13
C ASN A 222 5.51 0.66 -17.31
N ALA A 223 4.87 1.41 -16.39
CA ALA A 223 3.81 0.86 -15.56
C ALA A 223 2.55 0.56 -16.39
N ASP A 224 1.79 -0.47 -16.01
CA ASP A 224 0.52 -0.85 -16.64
C ASP A 224 -0.57 0.22 -16.54
N GLY A 225 -0.45 1.11 -15.55
CA GLY A 225 -1.38 2.20 -15.33
C GLY A 225 -0.95 3.11 -14.19
N TYR A 226 -1.49 4.30 -14.25
CA TYR A 226 -1.26 5.37 -13.29
C TYR A 226 -2.60 5.75 -12.67
N SER A 227 -2.67 5.89 -11.36
CA SER A 227 -3.88 6.31 -10.66
C SER A 227 -3.65 7.58 -9.88
N THR A 228 -4.61 8.49 -9.94
CA THR A 228 -4.62 9.74 -9.17
C THR A 228 -5.89 9.86 -8.36
N GLN A 229 -5.83 10.64 -7.30
CA GLN A 229 -6.98 11.06 -6.54
C GLN A 229 -6.66 12.35 -5.81
N TYR A 230 -7.62 13.27 -5.78
CA TYR A 230 -7.50 14.47 -4.96
C TYR A 230 -7.51 14.12 -3.47
N LEU A 231 -6.85 14.95 -2.67
CA LEU A 231 -6.91 14.86 -1.22
C LEU A 231 -8.34 15.16 -0.76
N LYS A 232 -9.07 14.14 -0.30
CA LYS A 232 -10.49 14.29 0.06
C LYS A 232 -10.64 15.16 1.30
N PRO A 233 -11.42 16.27 1.24
CA PRO A 233 -11.55 17.20 2.36
C PRO A 233 -12.39 16.67 3.51
N GLU A 234 -13.26 15.67 3.30
CA GLU A 234 -14.22 15.21 4.29
C GLU A 234 -14.40 13.70 4.31
N ARG A 235 -15.02 13.18 5.38
CA ARG A 235 -15.50 11.80 5.43
C ARG A 235 -16.51 11.58 4.30
N SER A 236 -16.13 10.83 3.28
CA SER A 236 -17.07 10.36 2.28
C SER A 236 -17.96 9.25 2.88
N SER A 237 -19.08 8.94 2.24
CA SER A 237 -19.96 7.81 2.58
C SER A 237 -19.25 6.45 2.69
N PHE A 238 -18.02 6.34 2.17
CA PHE A 238 -17.13 5.19 2.30
C PHE A 238 -16.05 5.35 3.39
N GLY A 239 -16.19 6.32 4.27
CA GLY A 239 -15.59 6.33 5.60
C GLY A 239 -14.29 7.10 5.79
N ALA A 240 -13.61 7.61 4.78
CA ALA A 240 -12.27 8.09 5.03
C ALA A 240 -11.89 9.34 4.24
N GLY A 241 -12.01 10.48 4.88
CA GLY A 241 -11.45 11.75 4.45
C GLY A 241 -10.08 12.02 5.07
N SER A 242 -9.57 13.21 4.83
CA SER A 242 -8.36 13.73 5.49
C SER A 242 -8.72 14.37 6.83
N THR A 243 -7.77 14.42 7.76
CA THR A 243 -7.94 15.18 9.00
C THR A 243 -7.85 16.68 8.75
N SER A 244 -8.40 17.48 9.68
CA SER A 244 -8.33 18.95 9.61
C SER A 244 -6.89 19.47 9.52
N GLU A 245 -5.94 18.81 10.21
CA GLU A 245 -4.53 19.16 10.18
C GLU A 245 -3.92 18.96 8.79
N VAL A 246 -4.28 17.88 8.11
CA VAL A 246 -3.80 17.60 6.74
C VAL A 246 -4.39 18.59 5.75
N LEU A 247 -5.66 18.96 5.92
CA LEU A 247 -6.30 19.95 5.05
C LEU A 247 -5.67 21.35 5.25
N LYS A 248 -5.35 21.72 6.50
CA LYS A 248 -4.63 22.95 6.80
C LYS A 248 -3.25 22.96 6.13
N LYS A 249 -2.49 21.86 6.21
CA LYS A 249 -1.20 21.73 5.51
C LYS A 249 -1.35 21.91 3.99
N ALA A 250 -2.38 21.35 3.39
CA ALA A 250 -2.63 21.50 1.96
C ALA A 250 -2.95 22.97 1.59
N GLN A 251 -3.70 23.68 2.43
CA GLN A 251 -3.96 25.12 2.26
C GLN A 251 -2.66 25.94 2.37
N GLU A 252 -1.82 25.67 3.37
CA GLU A 252 -0.51 26.31 3.54
C GLU A 252 0.41 26.05 2.33
N ASP A 253 0.30 24.89 1.71
CA ASP A 253 1.04 24.53 0.48
C ASP A 253 0.37 25.08 -0.79
N ALA A 254 -0.70 25.88 -0.68
CA ALA A 254 -1.53 26.37 -1.78
C ALA A 254 -2.01 25.24 -2.73
N TRP A 255 -2.30 24.05 -2.16
CA TRP A 255 -2.70 22.85 -2.89
C TRP A 255 -4.18 22.57 -2.73
N GLY A 256 -4.94 22.95 -3.75
CA GLY A 256 -6.38 22.77 -3.81
C GLY A 256 -6.82 21.95 -5.01
N ILE A 257 -8.14 21.87 -5.23
CA ILE A 257 -8.73 21.11 -6.34
C ILE A 257 -8.31 21.66 -7.70
N ARG A 258 -8.07 22.98 -7.82
CA ARG A 258 -7.64 23.61 -9.06
C ARG A 258 -6.22 23.21 -9.43
N GLU A 259 -5.31 23.23 -8.46
CA GLU A 259 -3.91 22.82 -8.60
C GLU A 259 -3.81 21.33 -8.94
N TYR A 260 -4.57 20.50 -8.23
CA TYR A 260 -4.71 19.09 -8.55
C TYR A 260 -5.18 18.85 -9.99
N SER A 261 -6.24 19.53 -10.44
CA SER A 261 -6.79 19.34 -11.79
C SER A 261 -5.76 19.71 -12.85
N ARG A 262 -5.09 20.87 -12.70
CA ARG A 262 -4.02 21.31 -13.60
C ARG A 262 -2.84 20.32 -13.63
N ALA A 263 -2.39 19.86 -12.47
CA ALA A 263 -1.31 18.90 -12.37
C ALA A 263 -1.68 17.56 -13.03
N ARG A 264 -2.91 17.09 -12.82
CA ARG A 264 -3.42 15.86 -13.41
C ARG A 264 -3.49 15.95 -14.95
N GLU A 265 -4.00 17.06 -15.50
CA GLU A 265 -4.06 17.29 -16.94
C GLU A 265 -2.66 17.36 -17.56
N SER A 266 -1.73 18.06 -16.92
CA SER A 266 -0.34 18.16 -17.37
C SER A 266 0.35 16.79 -17.31
N LEU A 267 0.15 16.04 -16.22
CA LEU A 267 0.69 14.68 -16.09
C LEU A 267 0.15 13.75 -17.17
N ALA A 268 -1.15 13.83 -17.49
CA ALA A 268 -1.75 13.03 -18.56
C ALA A 268 -1.10 13.30 -19.91
N ARG A 269 -0.82 14.57 -20.23
CA ARG A 269 -0.11 14.96 -21.45
C ARG A 269 1.32 14.42 -21.50
N VAL A 270 2.06 14.53 -20.40
CA VAL A 270 3.45 14.07 -20.32
C VAL A 270 3.55 12.54 -20.40
N LEU A 271 2.61 11.82 -19.77
CA LEU A 271 2.56 10.36 -19.87
C LEU A 271 2.31 9.89 -21.31
N GLY A 272 1.61 10.72 -22.12
CA GLY A 272 1.39 10.48 -23.54
C GLY A 272 0.32 9.44 -23.85
N GLU A 273 0.03 9.30 -25.15
CA GLU A 273 -0.93 8.32 -25.65
C GLU A 273 -0.49 6.89 -25.34
N GLY A 274 -1.45 6.05 -24.93
CA GLY A 274 -1.23 4.67 -24.56
C GLY A 274 -0.98 4.42 -23.05
N ARG A 275 -0.62 5.44 -22.27
CA ARG A 275 -0.48 5.34 -20.81
C ARG A 275 -1.72 5.91 -20.13
N LYS A 276 -2.53 5.03 -19.53
CA LYS A 276 -3.80 5.44 -18.92
C LYS A 276 -3.58 6.04 -17.53
N LEU A 277 -3.97 7.31 -17.36
CA LEU A 277 -4.07 7.98 -16.08
C LEU A 277 -5.52 7.89 -15.58
N TYR A 278 -5.74 7.01 -14.63
CA TYR A 278 -7.06 6.79 -14.03
C TYR A 278 -7.32 7.74 -12.85
N GLU A 279 -8.58 7.97 -12.54
CA GLU A 279 -8.99 8.69 -11.35
C GLU A 279 -9.91 7.84 -10.47
N GLY A 280 -9.71 7.94 -9.15
CA GLY A 280 -10.54 7.23 -8.18
C GLY A 280 -10.54 5.71 -8.35
N ALA A 281 -11.70 5.07 -8.19
CA ALA A 281 -11.83 3.61 -8.18
C ALA A 281 -11.41 2.91 -9.48
N SER A 282 -11.46 3.61 -10.62
CA SER A 282 -11.06 3.05 -11.91
C SER A 282 -9.57 2.67 -11.96
N GLY A 283 -8.71 3.39 -11.22
CA GLY A 283 -7.28 3.13 -11.13
C GLY A 283 -6.91 1.92 -10.26
N TYR A 284 -7.88 1.38 -9.55
CA TYR A 284 -7.70 0.24 -8.65
C TYR A 284 -8.42 -1.02 -9.14
N ALA A 285 -8.69 -1.11 -10.43
CA ALA A 285 -9.28 -2.33 -10.99
C ALA A 285 -8.32 -3.53 -10.89
N PRO A 286 -8.84 -4.75 -10.67
CA PRO A 286 -8.05 -5.97 -10.75
C PRO A 286 -7.34 -6.09 -12.09
N ILE A 287 -6.17 -6.75 -12.09
CA ILE A 287 -5.49 -7.11 -13.34
C ILE A 287 -6.35 -8.11 -14.10
N ARG A 288 -6.32 -7.99 -15.42
CA ARG A 288 -7.03 -8.88 -16.34
C ARG A 288 -6.23 -10.10 -16.69
#